data_421766d9a34a160a02ae7914741c415b
#
_entry.id   421766d9a34a160a02ae7914741c415b
#
_cell.length_a   1.000
_cell.length_b   1.000
_cell.length_c   1.000
_cell.angle_alpha   90.00
_cell.angle_beta   90.00
_cell.angle_gamma   90.00
#
_symmetry.space_group_name_H-M   'P 1'
#
loop_
_entity.id
_entity.type
_entity.pdbx_description
1 polymer ?
#
loop_
_entity_poly.entity_id
_entity_poly.type
_entity_poly.pdbx_seq_one_letter_code
_entity_poly.pdbx_strand_id
1 'polypeptide(L)'
;MSVSVSLEGPVERLGDDLVILIPLDAGGDALAPLAKGIGIVEGDCLKVTIQPWLAEKLRIGIGSLVVVDNLDGKFRITRSAKNDGVDTDVVA
;
A
#
# COMPACT_ATOMS: atom_id res chain seq x y z
N MET A 1 -13.51 -19.86 -1.38
CA MET A 1 -13.20 -19.01 -2.53
C MET A 1 -12.59 -17.71 -2.04
N SER A 2 -11.44 -17.36 -2.55
CA SER A 2 -10.76 -16.14 -2.13
C SER A 2 -11.15 -14.96 -3.01
N VAL A 3 -11.25 -13.78 -2.41
CA VAL A 3 -11.53 -12.55 -3.12
C VAL A 3 -10.22 -11.84 -3.40
N SER A 4 -9.97 -11.55 -4.65
CA SER A 4 -8.78 -10.78 -5.04
C SER A 4 -9.03 -9.31 -4.84
N VAL A 5 -8.14 -8.66 -4.12
CA VAL A 5 -8.20 -7.22 -3.86
C VAL A 5 -6.91 -6.61 -4.34
N SER A 6 -7.01 -5.52 -5.10
CA SER A 6 -5.86 -4.75 -5.53
C SER A 6 -6.23 -3.29 -5.45
N LEU A 7 -5.47 -2.54 -4.65
CA LEU A 7 -5.74 -1.13 -4.39
C LEU A 7 -4.49 -0.32 -4.62
N GLU A 8 -4.66 0.86 -5.17
CA GLU A 8 -3.56 1.80 -5.36
C GLU A 8 -3.81 3.03 -4.50
N GLY A 9 -2.78 3.51 -3.84
CA GLY A 9 -2.88 4.70 -3.04
C GLY A 9 -1.53 5.29 -2.72
N PRO A 10 -1.52 6.52 -2.21
CA PRO A 10 -0.27 7.19 -1.86
C PRO A 10 0.25 6.75 -0.51
N VAL A 11 1.58 6.81 -0.38
CA VAL A 11 2.23 6.63 0.90
C VAL A 11 2.11 7.92 1.68
N GLU A 12 1.73 7.82 2.93
CA GLU A 12 1.58 8.95 3.81
C GLU A 12 2.53 8.82 4.99
N ARG A 13 2.78 9.94 5.66
CA ARG A 13 3.61 9.94 6.84
C ARG A 13 2.73 10.09 8.08
N LEU A 14 2.94 9.24 9.05
CA LEU A 14 2.25 9.31 10.32
C LEU A 14 3.29 9.21 11.43
N GLY A 15 3.58 10.35 12.07
CA GLY A 15 4.70 10.41 12.99
C GLY A 15 6.01 10.22 12.24
N ASP A 16 6.78 9.22 12.64
CA ASP A 16 8.05 8.91 11.98
C ASP A 16 7.93 7.76 10.99
N ASP A 17 6.72 7.25 10.79
CA ASP A 17 6.49 6.08 9.97
C ASP A 17 5.86 6.42 8.65
N LEU A 18 6.22 5.64 7.63
CA LEU A 18 5.50 5.68 6.35
C LEU A 18 4.37 4.67 6.43
N VAL A 19 3.17 5.09 6.05
CA VAL A 19 1.99 4.24 6.15
C VAL A 19 1.14 4.34 4.91
N ILE A 20 0.31 3.32 4.70
CA ILE A 20 -0.73 3.32 3.70
C ILE A 20 -2.04 3.15 4.45
N LEU A 21 -3.02 4.00 4.14
CA LEU A 21 -4.34 3.90 4.74
C LEU A 21 -5.29 3.30 3.71
N ILE A 22 -5.87 2.17 4.05
CA ILE A 22 -6.75 1.43 3.15
C ILE A 22 -8.14 1.40 3.77
N PRO A 23 -9.14 2.03 3.13
CA PRO A 23 -10.51 1.98 3.66
C PRO A 23 -11.00 0.54 3.76
N LEU A 24 -11.63 0.21 4.87
CA LEU A 24 -12.11 -1.16 5.09
C LEU A 24 -13.15 -1.56 4.05
N ASP A 25 -14.03 -0.64 3.67
CA ASP A 25 -15.07 -0.93 2.69
C ASP A 25 -14.55 -0.97 1.26
N ALA A 26 -13.30 -0.56 1.04
CA ALA A 26 -12.67 -0.62 -0.27
C ALA A 26 -11.71 -1.80 -0.39
N GLY A 27 -11.78 -2.76 0.51
CA GLY A 27 -10.93 -3.95 0.46
C GLY A 27 -10.03 -4.12 1.66
N GLY A 28 -9.95 -3.12 2.54
CA GLY A 28 -9.11 -3.22 3.73
C GLY A 28 -9.52 -4.35 4.65
N ASP A 29 -10.81 -4.66 4.70
CA ASP A 29 -11.29 -5.75 5.53
C ASP A 29 -10.80 -7.12 5.04
N ALA A 30 -10.63 -7.28 3.73
CA ALA A 30 -10.10 -8.51 3.16
C ALA A 30 -8.59 -8.62 3.36
N LEU A 31 -7.90 -7.49 3.42
CA LEU A 31 -6.45 -7.46 3.57
C LEU A 31 -6.01 -7.52 5.03
N ALA A 32 -6.85 -7.08 5.97
CA ALA A 32 -6.49 -6.99 7.38
C ALA A 32 -5.96 -8.32 7.96
N PRO A 33 -6.61 -9.47 7.72
CA PRO A 33 -6.10 -10.73 8.26
C PRO A 33 -4.73 -11.11 7.73
N LEU A 34 -4.40 -10.67 6.51
CA LEU A 34 -3.14 -10.99 5.88
C LEU A 34 -2.02 -10.03 6.27
N ALA A 35 -2.38 -8.88 6.81
CA ALA A 35 -1.42 -7.84 7.19
C ALA A 35 -1.03 -7.90 8.66
N LYS A 36 -1.17 -9.04 9.30
CA LYS A 36 -0.84 -9.20 10.72
C LYS A 36 0.63 -8.85 10.96
N GLY A 37 0.86 -8.06 11.97
CA GLY A 37 2.20 -7.64 12.32
C GLY A 37 2.64 -6.36 11.65
N ILE A 38 2.02 -5.98 10.55
CA ILE A 38 2.36 -4.75 9.85
C ILE A 38 1.16 -3.83 9.66
N GLY A 39 -0.05 -4.34 9.85
CA GLY A 39 -1.26 -3.55 9.67
C GLY A 39 -2.12 -3.56 10.91
N ILE A 40 -2.77 -2.44 11.19
CA ILE A 40 -3.66 -2.26 12.32
C ILE A 40 -4.94 -1.60 11.83
N VAL A 41 -6.07 -2.15 12.24
CA VAL A 41 -7.36 -1.51 11.93
C VAL A 41 -7.59 -0.38 12.91
N GLU A 42 -7.76 0.83 12.37
CA GLU A 42 -8.07 2.02 13.16
C GLU A 42 -9.25 2.73 12.50
N GLY A 43 -10.35 2.86 13.24
CA GLY A 43 -11.55 3.46 12.69
C GLY A 43 -12.04 2.68 11.48
N ASP A 44 -12.21 3.35 10.37
CA ASP A 44 -12.70 2.76 9.13
C ASP A 44 -11.59 2.36 8.17
N CYS A 45 -10.35 2.38 8.63
CA CYS A 45 -9.20 2.12 7.77
C CYS A 45 -8.29 1.05 8.33
N LEU A 46 -7.63 0.34 7.43
CA LEU A 46 -6.49 -0.51 7.76
C LEU A 46 -5.24 0.34 7.56
N LYS A 47 -4.48 0.55 8.63
CA LYS A 47 -3.24 1.30 8.57
C LYS A 47 -2.09 0.31 8.46
N VAL A 48 -1.37 0.34 7.35
CA VAL A 48 -0.24 -0.55 7.09
C VAL A 48 1.05 0.26 7.17
N THR A 49 1.95 -0.15 8.06
CA THR A 49 3.24 0.51 8.21
C THR A 49 4.23 -0.08 7.22
N ILE A 50 4.94 0.80 6.51
CA ILE A 50 5.97 0.38 5.57
C ILE A 50 7.31 0.47 6.27
N GLN A 51 7.98 -0.66 6.40
CA GLN A 51 9.29 -0.71 7.05
C GLN A 51 10.31 0.08 6.23
N PRO A 52 11.28 0.74 6.87
CA PRO A 52 12.28 1.52 6.13
C PRO A 52 13.02 0.72 5.08
N TRP A 53 13.37 -0.54 5.38
CA TRP A 53 14.08 -1.37 4.41
C TRP A 53 13.24 -1.64 3.17
N LEU A 54 11.93 -1.78 3.35
CA LEU A 54 11.01 -2.04 2.23
C LEU A 54 10.83 -0.78 1.39
N ALA A 55 10.67 0.36 2.05
CA ALA A 55 10.54 1.64 1.36
C ALA A 55 11.78 1.88 0.48
N GLU A 56 12.94 1.60 1.03
CA GLU A 56 14.20 1.78 0.30
C GLU A 56 14.30 0.82 -0.88
N LYS A 57 13.93 -0.44 -0.65
CA LYS A 57 13.97 -1.45 -1.69
C LYS A 57 13.04 -1.10 -2.86
N LEU A 58 11.86 -0.57 -2.55
CA LEU A 58 10.87 -0.22 -3.55
C LEU A 58 11.06 1.20 -4.10
N ARG A 59 11.99 1.95 -3.53
CA ARG A 59 12.26 3.35 -3.92
C ARG A 59 11.00 4.20 -3.80
N ILE A 60 10.34 4.09 -2.67
CA ILE A 60 9.13 4.85 -2.39
C ILE A 60 9.33 5.73 -1.18
N GLY A 61 8.60 6.83 -1.16
CA GLY A 61 8.59 7.76 -0.05
C GLY A 61 7.23 8.42 0.05
N ILE A 62 7.15 9.50 0.81
CA ILE A 62 5.89 10.22 0.99
C ILE A 62 5.36 10.66 -0.37
N GLY A 63 4.09 10.35 -0.64
CA GLY A 63 3.44 10.72 -1.89
C GLY A 63 3.63 9.73 -3.02
N SER A 64 4.52 8.74 -2.87
CA SER A 64 4.66 7.69 -3.88
C SER A 64 3.40 6.86 -3.95
N LEU A 65 3.03 6.43 -5.15
CA LEU A 65 1.89 5.54 -5.32
C LEU A 65 2.35 4.10 -5.20
N VAL A 66 1.62 3.33 -4.44
CA VAL A 66 1.90 1.91 -4.24
C VAL A 66 0.63 1.11 -4.45
N VAL A 67 0.82 -0.15 -4.82
CA VAL A 67 -0.28 -1.09 -4.98
C VAL A 67 -0.19 -2.11 -3.87
N VAL A 68 -1.31 -2.33 -3.19
CA VAL A 68 -1.42 -3.39 -2.18
C VAL A 68 -2.40 -4.43 -2.70
N ASP A 69 -2.07 -5.69 -2.57
CA ASP A 69 -2.93 -6.75 -3.03
C ASP A 69 -2.78 -8.00 -2.17
N ASN A 70 -3.69 -8.96 -2.39
CA ASN A 70 -3.68 -10.23 -1.67
C ASN A 70 -3.49 -11.40 -2.63
N LEU A 71 -2.71 -11.22 -3.65
CA LEU A 71 -2.47 -12.26 -4.63
C LEU A 71 -1.92 -13.52 -3.97
N ASP A 72 -2.48 -14.68 -4.33
CA ASP A 72 -2.08 -15.98 -3.78
C ASP A 72 -2.27 -16.06 -2.25
N GLY A 73 -3.19 -15.26 -1.71
CA GLY A 73 -3.46 -15.28 -0.28
C GLY A 73 -2.39 -14.62 0.56
N LYS A 74 -1.53 -13.84 -0.06
CA LYS A 74 -0.45 -13.12 0.64
C LYS A 74 -0.59 -11.63 0.45
N PHE A 75 -0.34 -10.89 1.52
CA PHE A 75 -0.34 -9.44 1.45
C PHE A 75 0.94 -8.97 0.78
N ARG A 76 0.79 -8.18 -0.28
CA ARG A 76 1.94 -7.64 -1.01
C ARG A 76 1.82 -6.15 -1.20
N ILE A 77 2.97 -5.48 -1.17
CA ILE A 77 3.07 -4.06 -1.47
C ILE A 77 4.07 -3.92 -2.60
N THR A 78 3.68 -3.25 -3.68
CA THR A 78 4.56 -3.00 -4.81
C THR A 78 4.46 -1.54 -5.22
N ARG A 79 5.52 -1.05 -5.85
CA ARG A 79 5.54 0.31 -6.37
C ARG A 79 4.67 0.38 -7.61
N SER A 80 3.79 1.39 -7.67
CA SER A 80 2.93 1.54 -8.83
C SER A 80 3.71 2.06 -10.02
N ALA A 81 3.42 1.52 -11.20
CA ALA A 81 4.02 1.98 -12.43
C ALA A 81 3.64 3.42 -12.76
N LYS A 82 2.59 3.94 -12.15
CA LYS A 82 2.17 5.32 -12.36
C LYS A 82 3.20 6.33 -11.88
N ASN A 83 4.05 5.95 -10.94
CA ASN A 83 5.14 6.82 -10.50
C ASN A 83 6.09 7.12 -11.65
N ASP A 84 6.32 6.14 -12.51
CA ASP A 84 7.21 6.28 -13.65
C ASP A 84 6.47 6.81 -14.88
N GLY A 85 5.18 6.50 -14.98
CA GLY A 85 4.36 6.94 -16.08
C GLY A 85 4.25 8.45 -16.18
N VAL A 86 4.28 9.13 -15.04
CA VAL A 86 4.22 10.59 -15.02
C VAL A 86 5.42 11.18 -15.73
N ASP A 87 6.61 10.61 -15.51
CA ASP A 87 7.82 11.09 -16.14
C ASP A 87 7.78 10.88 -17.65
N THR A 88 7.21 9.76 -18.06
CA THR A 88 7.06 9.45 -19.47
C THR A 88 6.17 10.46 -20.17
N ASP A 89 5.08 10.82 -19.54
CA ASP A 89 4.15 11.78 -20.11
C ASP A 89 4.78 13.14 -20.27
N VAL A 90 5.63 13.52 -19.34
CA VAL A 90 6.30 14.81 -19.40
C VAL A 90 7.26 14.88 -20.59
N VAL A 91 7.90 13.76 -20.88
CA VAL A 91 8.85 13.69 -21.97
C VAL A 91 8.16 13.75 -23.32
N ALA A 92 7.01 13.16 -23.38
CA ALA A 92 6.25 13.16 -24.61
C ALA A 92 5.76 14.55 -24.94
#